data_1990ce2e683471ecfdc8f02b61248510
#
_entry.id   1990ce2e683471ecfdc8f02b61248510
#
_cell.length_a   1.000
_cell.length_b   1.000
_cell.length_c   1.000
_cell.angle_alpha   90.00
_cell.angle_beta   90.00
_cell.angle_gamma   90.00
#
_symmetry.space_group_name_H-M   'P 1'
#
loop_
_entity.id
_entity.type
_entity.pdbx_description
1 polymer ?
#
loop_
_entity_poly.entity_id
_entity_poly.type
_entity_poly.pdbx_seq_one_letter_code
_entity_poly.pdbx_strand_id
1 'polypeptide(L)'
;MDFHKCFDGFECAKLSLPLDYFNGTYPDETISVAIAKLPAKVPIDDPRYGGPVLINPGGPGGPGALFALMIANSLQWVVDSNSNPTSAGKDAQFFDIIGFDPRGIGETEPAATCISDPAAAWSWRLRENEEGILGSSDAALGKLWAKTHVFGSSCKKSMDEEDGPNIKQYMTTAFVARDMLEIVERHAEYNVKKAAQATHNLSKRSGCRTTGHSKYTPGEAKLQYWGFSYGTFLGATFASMFPDRIGRAVLDGVVNDYDYNHSLGNGSLVDNEKAIESFYSYCLHAGPEACPLAANGTDTTAKIRERTQKIVQSLYHSPLMLSSAEGPEVFTYSDLKSFIFSFIYQPSIYFKVLGYLLPQLEAASGGLIEDFLPPFRAAHTLSCGVNGTVSGSVSFTGDVPTFAVLCADGVDQQNVSIDEFVQYWDLLRSMSSASGDVWAMLMMKCAAWKIRASYKFDGDFGGNTSHPILFVSNTADPVTPLRSGRIMHSKFHNSGLLVNDQAGHCSFSGTNMCAYDKIKNYFQTGALPAKNTLCVPPPSPFSLNSTDPKSPFYDPTLEVGAQIFSDSEIGAHQQKMHNAVQHIQRTIAETEVFGFDGLFSTPKAVHLRRMAVAQYLD
;
A
#
# COMPACT_ATOMS: atom_id res chain seq x y z
N MET A 1 -6.04 -2.62 26.70
CA MET A 1 -6.49 -1.85 25.52
C MET A 1 -7.88 -1.33 25.81
N ASP A 2 -8.10 -0.01 25.75
CA ASP A 2 -9.38 0.61 26.05
C ASP A 2 -9.85 1.39 24.80
N PHE A 3 -10.88 0.86 24.15
CA PHE A 3 -11.47 1.49 22.99
C PHE A 3 -12.52 2.54 23.38
N HIS A 4 -12.52 3.66 22.67
CA HIS A 4 -13.52 4.73 22.75
C HIS A 4 -14.06 5.04 21.36
N LYS A 5 -15.28 5.55 21.25
CA LYS A 5 -15.85 6.01 19.97
C LYS A 5 -15.07 7.22 19.46
N CYS A 6 -14.69 7.22 18.19
CA CYS A 6 -13.89 8.29 17.59
C CYS A 6 -14.52 8.87 16.32
N PHE A 7 -14.68 8.09 15.28
CA PHE A 7 -15.33 8.46 14.01
C PHE A 7 -16.64 7.71 13.88
N ASP A 8 -17.46 8.07 12.90
CA ASP A 8 -18.77 7.41 12.71
C ASP A 8 -18.60 5.90 12.51
N GLY A 9 -19.16 5.13 13.44
CA GLY A 9 -19.07 3.66 13.45
C GLY A 9 -17.75 3.06 13.93
N PHE A 10 -16.72 3.88 14.18
CA PHE A 10 -15.40 3.40 14.60
C PHE A 10 -15.16 3.53 16.10
N GLU A 11 -14.22 2.71 16.58
CA GLU A 11 -13.64 2.76 17.91
C GLU A 11 -12.11 2.93 17.79
N CYS A 12 -11.52 3.86 18.54
CA CYS A 12 -10.09 4.12 18.56
C CYS A 12 -9.47 3.76 19.91
N ALA A 13 -8.20 3.42 19.88
CA ALA A 13 -7.39 3.19 21.08
C ALA A 13 -5.94 3.60 20.83
N LYS A 14 -5.22 3.93 21.91
CA LYS A 14 -3.75 3.91 21.95
C LYS A 14 -3.28 2.77 22.82
N LEU A 15 -2.30 2.01 22.33
CA LEU A 15 -1.73 0.86 23.02
C LEU A 15 -0.27 1.14 23.36
N SER A 16 0.04 1.20 24.68
CA SER A 16 1.42 1.31 25.13
C SER A 16 2.14 -0.03 24.98
N LEU A 17 3.26 -0.02 24.28
CA LEU A 17 4.10 -1.18 24.01
C LEU A 17 5.57 -0.87 24.31
N PRO A 18 6.42 -1.86 24.63
CA PRO A 18 7.84 -1.64 24.80
C PRO A 18 8.50 -1.03 23.55
N LEU A 19 9.40 -0.08 23.76
CA LEU A 19 10.23 0.44 22.67
C LEU A 19 11.14 -0.65 22.11
N ASP A 20 11.83 -1.39 23.00
CA ASP A 20 12.76 -2.47 22.64
C ASP A 20 12.31 -3.82 23.22
N TYR A 21 12.05 -4.78 22.34
CA TYR A 21 11.69 -6.15 22.71
C TYR A 21 12.87 -7.12 22.75
N PHE A 22 14.00 -6.76 22.13
CA PHE A 22 15.04 -7.73 21.78
C PHE A 22 16.33 -7.56 22.60
N ASN A 23 16.73 -6.33 22.87
CA ASN A 23 18.02 -6.07 23.51
C ASN A 23 17.90 -5.68 24.99
N GLY A 24 16.71 -5.27 25.45
CA GLY A 24 16.47 -4.83 26.83
C GLY A 24 17.26 -3.56 27.21
N THR A 25 17.67 -2.77 26.22
CA THR A 25 18.54 -1.60 26.44
C THR A 25 17.81 -0.47 27.16
N TYR A 26 16.49 -0.37 26.93
CA TYR A 26 15.63 0.66 27.52
C TYR A 26 14.32 0.02 28.01
N PRO A 27 14.37 -0.71 29.15
CA PRO A 27 13.25 -1.55 29.59
C PRO A 27 11.99 -0.76 30.01
N ASP A 28 12.16 0.51 30.39
CA ASP A 28 11.08 1.37 30.87
C ASP A 28 10.51 2.27 29.75
N GLU A 29 11.16 2.31 28.59
CA GLU A 29 10.72 3.14 27.47
C GLU A 29 9.63 2.45 26.65
N THR A 30 8.62 3.21 26.31
CA THR A 30 7.43 2.72 25.57
C THR A 30 7.10 3.57 24.38
N ILE A 31 6.40 2.95 23.43
CA ILE A 31 5.71 3.63 22.32
C ILE A 31 4.20 3.60 22.56
N SER A 32 3.47 4.50 21.92
CA SER A 32 2.01 4.56 21.99
C SER A 32 1.42 4.33 20.59
N VAL A 33 1.04 3.07 20.31
CA VAL A 33 0.53 2.64 18.99
C VAL A 33 -0.91 3.08 18.81
N ALA A 34 -1.19 3.83 17.74
CA ALA A 34 -2.54 4.26 17.38
C ALA A 34 -3.28 3.14 16.64
N ILE A 35 -4.54 2.91 17.02
CA ILE A 35 -5.39 1.85 16.50
C ILE A 35 -6.78 2.41 16.17
N ALA A 36 -7.29 2.09 14.97
CA ALA A 36 -8.66 2.33 14.57
C ALA A 36 -9.35 0.99 14.27
N LYS A 37 -10.54 0.77 14.82
CA LYS A 37 -11.31 -0.46 14.68
C LYS A 37 -12.71 -0.17 14.18
N LEU A 38 -13.12 -0.83 13.10
CA LEU A 38 -14.54 -0.96 12.73
C LEU A 38 -15.08 -2.25 13.36
N PRO A 39 -16.04 -2.17 14.31
CA PRO A 39 -16.56 -3.35 14.97
C PRO A 39 -17.31 -4.29 14.02
N ALA A 40 -17.29 -5.58 14.34
CA ALA A 40 -18.09 -6.60 13.67
C ALA A 40 -19.60 -6.28 13.77
N LYS A 41 -20.37 -6.75 12.79
CA LYS A 41 -21.83 -6.57 12.73
C LYS A 41 -22.60 -7.43 13.72
N VAL A 42 -21.91 -8.25 14.50
CA VAL A 42 -22.45 -9.08 15.58
C VAL A 42 -21.72 -8.81 16.88
N PRO A 43 -22.36 -9.01 18.05
CA PRO A 43 -21.69 -8.88 19.33
C PRO A 43 -20.51 -9.86 19.48
N ILE A 44 -19.54 -9.52 20.32
CA ILE A 44 -18.32 -10.36 20.57
C ILE A 44 -18.62 -11.70 21.25
N ASP A 45 -19.78 -11.85 21.88
CA ASP A 45 -20.26 -13.09 22.49
C ASP A 45 -21.18 -13.91 21.55
N ASP A 46 -21.44 -13.43 20.33
CA ASP A 46 -22.13 -14.18 19.28
C ASP A 46 -21.18 -15.25 18.71
N PRO A 47 -21.62 -16.52 18.55
CA PRO A 47 -20.78 -17.60 18.00
C PRO A 47 -20.31 -17.36 16.57
N ARG A 48 -20.90 -16.40 15.85
CA ARG A 48 -20.53 -15.98 14.50
C ARG A 48 -19.50 -14.84 14.48
N TYR A 49 -19.06 -14.38 15.66
CA TYR A 49 -17.98 -13.41 15.73
C TYR A 49 -16.66 -14.05 15.28
N GLY A 50 -16.14 -13.63 14.13
CA GLY A 50 -14.94 -14.18 13.50
C GLY A 50 -13.62 -13.67 14.08
N GLY A 51 -13.66 -12.68 14.98
CA GLY A 51 -12.46 -12.03 15.53
C GLY A 51 -11.98 -10.85 14.71
N PRO A 52 -10.81 -10.29 15.06
CA PRO A 52 -10.23 -9.14 14.36
C PRO A 52 -9.46 -9.58 13.11
N VAL A 53 -9.62 -8.84 12.02
CA VAL A 53 -8.72 -8.86 10.86
C VAL A 53 -7.87 -7.59 10.92
N LEU A 54 -6.57 -7.73 11.17
CA LEU A 54 -5.62 -6.64 11.07
C LEU A 54 -5.32 -6.34 9.62
N ILE A 55 -5.24 -5.06 9.25
CA ILE A 55 -4.89 -4.62 7.90
C ILE A 55 -3.67 -3.70 7.92
N ASN A 56 -2.86 -3.78 6.87
CA ASN A 56 -1.72 -2.90 6.67
C ASN A 56 -1.61 -2.52 5.18
N PRO A 57 -1.57 -1.21 4.84
CA PRO A 57 -1.53 -0.74 3.45
C PRO A 57 -0.20 -1.00 2.75
N GLY A 58 0.89 -1.18 3.51
CA GLY A 58 2.23 -1.30 2.95
C GLY A 58 3.01 0.01 2.96
N GLY A 59 3.68 0.29 1.88
CA GLY A 59 4.66 1.36 1.71
C GLY A 59 6.08 0.77 1.60
N PRO A 60 6.90 0.65 2.69
CA PRO A 60 6.62 0.89 4.11
C PRO A 60 6.34 2.37 4.44
N GLY A 61 5.71 2.61 5.58
CA GLY A 61 5.40 3.97 6.05
C GLY A 61 3.92 4.35 5.97
N GLY A 62 3.07 3.49 5.38
CA GLY A 62 1.63 3.72 5.31
C GLY A 62 0.93 3.65 6.68
N PRO A 63 0.12 4.67 7.07
CA PRO A 63 -0.62 4.69 8.32
C PRO A 63 -1.84 3.76 8.25
N GLY A 64 -1.80 2.65 8.99
CA GLY A 64 -2.84 1.63 8.94
C GLY A 64 -4.15 2.04 9.61
N ALA A 65 -4.10 2.89 10.64
CA ALA A 65 -5.30 3.43 11.27
C ALA A 65 -6.10 4.31 10.30
N LEU A 66 -5.43 5.21 9.58
CA LEU A 66 -6.05 6.02 8.54
C LEU A 66 -6.60 5.14 7.42
N PHE A 67 -5.84 4.15 6.99
CA PHE A 67 -6.28 3.20 5.96
C PHE A 67 -7.57 2.48 6.38
N ALA A 68 -7.67 2.02 7.63
CA ALA A 68 -8.91 1.42 8.14
C ALA A 68 -10.07 2.41 8.12
N LEU A 69 -9.88 3.65 8.57
CA LEU A 69 -10.92 4.68 8.54
C LEU A 69 -11.50 4.88 7.13
N MET A 70 -10.65 4.74 6.10
CA MET A 70 -11.04 4.95 4.70
C MET A 70 -11.76 3.76 4.08
N ILE A 71 -11.28 2.53 4.32
CA ILE A 71 -11.73 1.35 3.55
C ILE A 71 -12.45 0.27 4.36
N ALA A 72 -12.39 0.28 5.70
CA ALA A 72 -12.86 -0.85 6.51
C ALA A 72 -14.33 -1.19 6.28
N ASN A 73 -15.20 -0.18 6.09
CA ASN A 73 -16.61 -0.41 5.78
C ASN A 73 -16.81 -1.24 4.50
N SER A 74 -16.03 -0.94 3.48
CA SER A 74 -16.03 -1.67 2.21
C SER A 74 -15.34 -3.03 2.33
N LEU A 75 -14.25 -3.10 3.09
CA LEU A 75 -13.52 -4.34 3.30
C LEU A 75 -14.35 -5.39 4.06
N GLN A 76 -15.21 -4.97 5.00
CA GLN A 76 -16.14 -5.87 5.66
C GLN A 76 -17.08 -6.58 4.66
N TRP A 77 -17.49 -5.94 3.56
CA TRP A 77 -18.27 -6.61 2.51
C TRP A 77 -17.49 -7.73 1.81
N VAL A 78 -16.17 -7.63 1.77
CA VAL A 78 -15.32 -8.67 1.20
C VAL A 78 -15.13 -9.83 2.17
N VAL A 79 -14.87 -9.59 3.45
CA VAL A 79 -14.52 -10.65 4.42
C VAL A 79 -15.73 -11.27 5.12
N ASP A 80 -16.80 -10.49 5.38
CA ASP A 80 -17.99 -10.93 6.08
C ASP A 80 -18.85 -11.89 5.23
N SER A 81 -19.70 -12.65 5.91
CA SER A 81 -20.78 -13.40 5.26
C SER A 81 -21.68 -12.48 4.43
N ASN A 82 -22.16 -12.98 3.28
CA ASN A 82 -23.10 -12.28 2.42
C ASN A 82 -24.50 -12.10 3.06
N SER A 83 -24.82 -12.88 4.08
CA SER A 83 -26.12 -12.85 4.75
C SER A 83 -26.20 -11.69 5.75
N ASN A 84 -27.40 -11.14 5.92
CA ASN A 84 -27.64 -10.18 6.99
C ASN A 84 -27.43 -10.89 8.35
N PRO A 85 -26.77 -10.27 9.35
CA PRO A 85 -26.58 -10.85 10.67
C PRO A 85 -27.84 -11.42 11.33
N THR A 86 -29.00 -10.81 11.08
CA THR A 86 -30.31 -11.28 11.63
C THR A 86 -30.82 -12.56 10.99
N SER A 87 -30.40 -12.92 9.79
CA SER A 87 -30.84 -14.09 9.01
C SER A 87 -29.72 -15.07 8.68
N ALA A 88 -28.49 -14.75 9.03
CA ALA A 88 -27.30 -15.57 8.74
C ALA A 88 -27.33 -16.88 9.53
N GLY A 89 -26.91 -17.96 8.89
CA GLY A 89 -26.73 -19.27 9.54
C GLY A 89 -25.61 -19.23 10.58
N LYS A 90 -25.54 -20.30 11.37
CA LYS A 90 -24.58 -20.45 12.48
C LYS A 90 -23.11 -20.46 12.04
N ASP A 91 -22.85 -20.84 10.78
CA ASP A 91 -21.50 -20.97 10.24
C ASP A 91 -21.00 -19.68 9.57
N ALA A 92 -21.84 -18.64 9.48
CA ALA A 92 -21.49 -17.32 8.98
C ALA A 92 -20.50 -16.63 9.92
N GLN A 93 -19.49 -15.95 9.38
CA GLN A 93 -18.53 -15.19 10.19
C GLN A 93 -18.63 -13.70 9.90
N PHE A 94 -18.48 -12.89 10.94
CA PHE A 94 -18.45 -11.42 10.90
C PHE A 94 -17.23 -10.92 11.67
N PHE A 95 -16.47 -10.00 11.07
CA PHE A 95 -15.16 -9.63 11.56
C PHE A 95 -15.07 -8.16 11.99
N ASP A 96 -14.31 -7.89 13.06
CA ASP A 96 -13.75 -6.55 13.25
C ASP A 96 -12.69 -6.28 12.17
N ILE A 97 -12.61 -5.04 11.67
CA ILE A 97 -11.47 -4.60 10.85
C ILE A 97 -10.63 -3.64 11.66
N ILE A 98 -9.36 -3.96 11.84
CA ILE A 98 -8.42 -3.17 12.65
C ILE A 98 -7.26 -2.68 11.80
N GLY A 99 -7.10 -1.36 11.71
CA GLY A 99 -5.87 -0.73 11.26
C GLY A 99 -5.08 -0.21 12.45
N PHE A 100 -3.76 -0.27 12.35
CA PHE A 100 -2.86 0.32 13.32
C PHE A 100 -1.75 1.08 12.61
N ASP A 101 -1.29 2.16 13.21
CA ASP A 101 -0.14 2.89 12.70
C ASP A 101 1.12 2.25 13.28
N PRO A 102 2.01 1.69 12.45
CA PRO A 102 3.26 1.14 12.95
C PRO A 102 4.09 2.19 13.70
N ARG A 103 5.04 1.74 14.50
CA ARG A 103 5.92 2.61 15.28
C ARG A 103 6.60 3.67 14.40
N GLY A 104 6.58 4.92 14.85
CA GLY A 104 7.11 6.09 14.14
C GLY A 104 6.26 6.62 13.00
N ILE A 105 5.07 6.04 12.74
CA ILE A 105 4.19 6.33 11.60
C ILE A 105 2.84 6.88 12.09
N GLY A 106 2.23 7.78 11.32
CA GLY A 106 0.90 8.30 11.55
C GLY A 106 0.73 8.93 12.93
N GLU A 107 -0.28 8.47 13.66
CA GLU A 107 -0.62 8.95 15.02
C GLU A 107 0.09 8.14 16.13
N THR A 108 0.99 7.21 15.78
CA THR A 108 1.81 6.49 16.76
C THR A 108 2.94 7.37 17.28
N GLU A 109 3.14 7.39 18.58
CA GLU A 109 4.13 8.21 19.25
C GLU A 109 5.27 7.36 19.85
N PRO A 110 6.52 7.88 19.77
CA PRO A 110 6.95 9.10 19.12
C PRO A 110 6.97 8.98 17.60
N ALA A 111 6.77 10.09 16.87
CA ALA A 111 6.86 10.15 15.42
C ALA A 111 8.32 10.13 14.95
N ALA A 112 8.58 9.47 13.80
CA ALA A 112 9.90 9.48 13.18
C ALA A 112 10.10 10.73 12.34
N THR A 113 10.97 11.64 12.79
CA THR A 113 11.30 12.89 12.10
C THR A 113 12.81 13.10 12.06
N CYS A 114 13.30 13.83 11.05
CA CYS A 114 14.70 14.27 10.95
C CYS A 114 14.85 15.78 11.11
N ILE A 115 13.79 16.53 10.86
CA ILE A 115 13.75 17.97 11.02
C ILE A 115 12.56 18.26 11.93
N SER A 116 12.85 18.69 13.15
CA SER A 116 11.82 18.90 14.19
C SER A 116 10.97 20.16 13.97
N ASP A 117 11.55 21.22 13.35
CA ASP A 117 10.81 22.40 13.00
C ASP A 117 9.96 22.18 11.74
N PRO A 118 8.61 22.25 11.82
CA PRO A 118 7.73 22.02 10.68
C PRO A 118 7.97 22.96 9.50
N ALA A 119 8.32 24.21 9.73
CA ALA A 119 8.59 25.17 8.67
C ALA A 119 9.89 24.86 7.93
N ALA A 120 10.92 24.44 8.66
CA ALA A 120 12.19 24.00 8.08
C ALA A 120 12.01 22.69 7.29
N ALA A 121 11.25 21.73 7.82
CA ALA A 121 10.93 20.47 7.14
C ALA A 121 10.18 20.73 5.82
N TRP A 122 9.20 21.65 5.85
CA TRP A 122 8.46 22.07 4.67
C TRP A 122 9.36 22.76 3.63
N SER A 123 10.18 23.71 4.06
CA SER A 123 11.13 24.40 3.19
C SER A 123 12.12 23.41 2.54
N TRP A 124 12.57 22.39 3.29
CA TRP A 124 13.42 21.33 2.73
C TRP A 124 12.70 20.56 1.64
N ARG A 125 11.46 20.14 1.89
CA ARG A 125 10.67 19.38 0.91
C ARG A 125 10.41 20.15 -0.38
N LEU A 126 10.06 21.44 -0.30
CA LEU A 126 9.90 22.25 -1.51
C LEU A 126 11.16 22.25 -2.37
N ARG A 127 12.33 22.42 -1.74
CA ARG A 127 13.62 22.41 -2.43
C ARG A 127 14.00 21.03 -2.96
N GLU A 128 13.55 19.96 -2.32
CA GLU A 128 13.76 18.60 -2.81
C GLU A 128 12.88 18.32 -4.04
N ASN A 129 11.63 18.67 -4.00
CA ASN A 129 10.68 18.46 -5.10
C ASN A 129 11.04 19.26 -6.36
N GLU A 130 11.60 20.47 -6.21
CA GLU A 130 12.03 21.29 -7.34
C GLU A 130 13.11 20.65 -8.21
N GLU A 131 13.95 19.76 -7.66
CA GLU A 131 14.96 19.05 -8.44
C GLU A 131 14.36 18.01 -9.40
N GLY A 132 13.13 17.59 -9.16
CA GLY A 132 12.47 16.54 -9.94
C GLY A 132 13.04 15.15 -9.66
N ILE A 133 13.05 14.29 -10.69
CA ILE A 133 13.53 12.91 -10.61
C ILE A 133 14.90 12.73 -11.28
N LEU A 134 15.51 11.57 -11.08
CA LEU A 134 16.68 11.15 -11.84
C LEU A 134 16.39 11.23 -13.35
N GLY A 135 17.37 11.70 -14.11
CA GLY A 135 17.26 11.83 -15.56
C GLY A 135 16.44 13.04 -16.05
N SER A 136 15.95 13.90 -15.14
CA SER A 136 15.18 15.10 -15.53
C SER A 136 16.05 16.25 -16.05
N SER A 137 17.34 16.23 -15.75
CA SER A 137 18.35 17.14 -16.30
C SER A 137 19.77 16.54 -16.14
N ASP A 138 20.73 17.10 -16.84
CA ASP A 138 22.14 16.69 -16.75
C ASP A 138 22.71 16.87 -15.33
N ALA A 139 22.18 17.81 -14.56
CA ALA A 139 22.61 18.08 -13.20
C ALA A 139 21.84 17.30 -12.13
N ALA A 140 20.71 16.65 -12.48
CA ALA A 140 19.81 16.04 -11.53
C ALA A 140 20.49 14.98 -10.64
N LEU A 141 21.30 14.08 -11.22
CA LEU A 141 22.01 13.05 -10.48
C LEU A 141 22.87 13.66 -9.35
N GLY A 142 23.75 14.60 -9.68
CA GLY A 142 24.67 15.19 -8.70
C GLY A 142 23.93 15.97 -7.60
N LYS A 143 22.89 16.71 -7.97
CA LYS A 143 22.10 17.48 -7.01
C LYS A 143 21.27 16.56 -6.08
N LEU A 144 20.57 15.58 -6.62
CA LEU A 144 19.78 14.61 -5.83
C LEU A 144 20.69 13.80 -4.92
N TRP A 145 21.82 13.33 -5.41
CA TRP A 145 22.83 12.62 -4.61
C TRP A 145 23.30 13.46 -3.42
N ALA A 146 23.71 14.71 -3.68
CA ALA A 146 24.18 15.60 -2.63
C ALA A 146 23.08 15.93 -1.60
N LYS A 147 21.87 16.25 -2.07
CA LYS A 147 20.71 16.53 -1.19
C LYS A 147 20.37 15.35 -0.30
N THR A 148 20.32 14.15 -0.87
CA THR A 148 19.99 12.93 -0.16
C THR A 148 21.03 12.61 0.91
N HIS A 149 22.33 12.74 0.59
CA HIS A 149 23.43 12.47 1.52
C HIS A 149 23.50 13.48 2.66
N VAL A 150 23.28 14.77 2.38
CA VAL A 150 23.26 15.77 3.45
C VAL A 150 22.05 15.59 4.37
N PHE A 151 20.89 15.19 3.81
CA PHE A 151 19.70 14.88 4.59
C PHE A 151 19.95 13.70 5.54
N GLY A 152 20.44 12.57 5.03
CA GLY A 152 20.74 11.39 5.85
C GLY A 152 21.78 11.66 6.94
N SER A 153 22.81 12.45 6.61
CA SER A 153 23.85 12.87 7.59
C SER A 153 23.29 13.82 8.65
N SER A 154 22.42 14.76 8.26
CA SER A 154 21.74 15.67 9.19
C SER A 154 20.78 14.93 10.11
N CYS A 155 20.04 13.96 9.57
CA CYS A 155 19.14 13.11 10.34
C CYS A 155 19.89 12.31 11.41
N LYS A 156 21.04 11.74 11.06
CA LYS A 156 21.91 11.01 12.02
C LYS A 156 22.44 11.96 13.08
N LYS A 157 22.92 13.14 12.69
CA LYS A 157 23.42 14.13 13.63
C LYS A 157 22.35 14.60 14.62
N SER A 158 21.15 14.91 14.14
CA SER A 158 20.03 15.27 15.01
C SER A 158 19.71 14.16 16.02
N MET A 159 19.74 12.89 15.58
CA MET A 159 19.54 11.76 16.47
C MET A 159 20.66 11.65 17.53
N ASP A 160 21.91 11.89 17.16
CA ASP A 160 23.06 11.75 18.08
C ASP A 160 23.13 12.89 19.12
N GLU A 161 22.46 14.02 18.87
CA GLU A 161 22.33 15.14 19.79
C GLU A 161 21.15 14.99 20.78
N GLU A 162 20.26 14.02 20.57
CA GLU A 162 19.15 13.71 21.48
C GLU A 162 19.61 12.80 22.61
N ASP A 163 19.20 13.09 23.84
CA ASP A 163 19.41 12.21 24.97
C ASP A 163 18.40 11.03 24.94
N GLY A 164 18.90 9.81 25.03
CA GLY A 164 18.08 8.61 25.09
C GLY A 164 17.86 7.87 23.75
N PRO A 165 16.91 6.93 23.72
CA PRO A 165 16.66 6.13 22.52
C PRO A 165 15.88 6.91 21.47
N ASN A 166 16.21 6.71 20.20
CA ASN A 166 15.49 7.33 19.11
C ASN A 166 14.68 6.30 18.31
N ILE A 167 13.41 6.59 18.09
CA ILE A 167 12.45 5.66 17.45
C ILE A 167 12.97 5.09 16.11
N LYS A 168 13.72 5.87 15.32
CA LYS A 168 14.26 5.45 14.02
C LYS A 168 15.16 4.21 14.07
N GLN A 169 15.67 3.83 15.27
CA GLN A 169 16.44 2.61 15.47
C GLN A 169 15.57 1.38 15.76
N TYR A 170 14.28 1.56 16.01
CA TYR A 170 13.34 0.53 16.47
C TYR A 170 12.15 0.33 15.51
N MET A 171 12.31 0.70 14.24
CA MET A 171 11.22 0.70 13.25
C MET A 171 11.27 -0.47 12.26
N THR A 172 12.22 -1.40 12.40
CA THR A 172 12.28 -2.53 11.47
C THR A 172 11.01 -3.38 11.49
N THR A 173 10.78 -4.10 10.42
CA THR A 173 9.65 -5.01 10.27
C THR A 173 9.54 -6.03 11.41
N ALA A 174 10.67 -6.46 11.99
CA ALA A 174 10.68 -7.37 13.14
C ALA A 174 10.03 -6.75 14.40
N PHE A 175 10.29 -5.48 14.67
CA PHE A 175 9.63 -4.77 15.78
C PHE A 175 8.13 -4.64 15.53
N VAL A 176 7.73 -4.27 14.30
CA VAL A 176 6.30 -4.14 13.93
C VAL A 176 5.58 -5.48 14.00
N ALA A 177 6.22 -6.58 13.58
CA ALA A 177 5.66 -7.92 13.70
C ALA A 177 5.44 -8.30 15.19
N ARG A 178 6.36 -7.88 16.10
CA ARG A 178 6.19 -8.08 17.54
C ARG A 178 5.06 -7.20 18.11
N ASP A 179 4.91 -5.95 17.62
CA ASP A 179 3.77 -5.09 17.98
C ASP A 179 2.43 -5.74 17.57
N MET A 180 2.36 -6.32 16.37
CA MET A 180 1.16 -7.03 15.89
C MET A 180 0.78 -8.17 16.81
N LEU A 181 1.75 -8.93 17.31
CA LEU A 181 1.50 -10.01 18.26
C LEU A 181 0.89 -9.47 19.55
N GLU A 182 1.40 -8.36 20.10
CA GLU A 182 0.83 -7.71 21.28
C GLU A 182 -0.58 -7.17 21.02
N ILE A 183 -0.83 -6.56 19.85
CA ILE A 183 -2.17 -6.08 19.47
C ILE A 183 -3.17 -7.22 19.49
N VAL A 184 -2.84 -8.37 18.90
CA VAL A 184 -3.71 -9.56 18.84
C VAL A 184 -3.97 -10.10 20.25
N GLU A 185 -2.96 -10.20 21.10
CA GLU A 185 -3.10 -10.66 22.49
C GLU A 185 -3.97 -9.70 23.32
N ARG A 186 -3.70 -8.41 23.27
CA ARG A 186 -4.47 -7.40 24.01
C ARG A 186 -5.91 -7.28 23.53
N HIS A 187 -6.14 -7.50 22.23
CA HIS A 187 -7.49 -7.53 21.70
C HIS A 187 -8.26 -8.78 22.17
N ALA A 188 -7.63 -9.95 22.20
CA ALA A 188 -8.24 -11.17 22.73
C ALA A 188 -8.59 -11.03 24.22
N GLU A 189 -7.70 -10.47 25.03
CA GLU A 189 -7.94 -10.16 26.44
C GLU A 189 -9.12 -9.17 26.62
N TYR A 190 -9.16 -8.11 25.79
CA TYR A 190 -10.25 -7.14 25.78
C TYR A 190 -11.60 -7.79 25.49
N ASN A 191 -11.68 -8.66 24.48
CA ASN A 191 -12.91 -9.34 24.10
C ASN A 191 -13.49 -10.20 25.24
N VAL A 192 -12.64 -10.97 25.94
CA VAL A 192 -13.08 -11.78 27.07
C VAL A 192 -13.58 -10.90 28.22
N LYS A 193 -12.91 -9.80 28.53
CA LYS A 193 -13.36 -8.83 29.55
C LYS A 193 -14.72 -8.22 29.18
N LYS A 194 -14.92 -7.84 27.93
CA LYS A 194 -16.19 -7.27 27.41
C LYS A 194 -17.33 -8.28 27.43
N ALA A 195 -17.11 -9.50 26.99
CA ALA A 195 -18.10 -10.58 27.03
C ALA A 195 -18.54 -10.87 28.48
N ALA A 196 -17.59 -10.93 29.43
CA ALA A 196 -17.88 -11.11 30.84
C ALA A 196 -18.73 -9.96 31.42
N GLN A 197 -18.44 -8.70 31.05
CA GLN A 197 -19.22 -7.54 31.48
C GLN A 197 -20.65 -7.57 30.92
N ALA A 198 -20.82 -7.93 29.63
CA ALA A 198 -22.12 -8.06 28.98
C ALA A 198 -22.99 -9.12 29.70
N THR A 199 -22.43 -10.29 29.97
CA THR A 199 -23.10 -11.39 30.69
C THR A 199 -23.47 -11.00 32.12
N HIS A 200 -22.59 -10.31 32.84
CA HIS A 200 -22.90 -9.83 34.20
C HIS A 200 -24.07 -8.84 34.23
N ASN A 201 -24.12 -7.94 33.25
CA ASN A 201 -25.22 -6.98 33.11
C ASN A 201 -26.54 -7.66 32.75
N LEU A 202 -26.55 -8.71 31.92
CA LEU A 202 -27.71 -9.52 31.59
C LEU A 202 -28.19 -10.33 32.80
N SER A 203 -27.29 -10.95 33.55
CA SER A 203 -27.65 -11.73 34.76
C SER A 203 -28.25 -10.85 35.85
N LYS A 204 -27.84 -9.61 36.02
CA LYS A 204 -28.46 -8.63 36.90
C LYS A 204 -29.88 -8.24 36.48
N ARG A 205 -30.15 -8.25 35.16
CA ARG A 205 -31.49 -7.89 34.64
C ARG A 205 -32.49 -9.06 34.58
N SER A 206 -31.98 -10.27 34.33
CA SER A 206 -32.85 -11.45 34.05
C SER A 206 -32.84 -12.52 35.14
N GLY A 207 -31.95 -12.45 36.14
CA GLY A 207 -31.83 -13.47 37.17
C GLY A 207 -31.33 -14.85 36.67
N CYS A 208 -30.99 -14.97 35.40
CA CYS A 208 -30.57 -16.22 34.78
C CYS A 208 -29.03 -16.34 34.79
N ARG A 209 -28.52 -17.45 35.30
CA ARG A 209 -27.07 -17.74 35.33
C ARG A 209 -26.69 -18.32 33.96
N THR A 210 -25.99 -17.54 33.12
CA THR A 210 -25.39 -18.04 31.89
C THR A 210 -24.01 -18.60 32.17
N THR A 211 -23.80 -19.88 31.83
CA THR A 211 -22.49 -20.56 31.91
C THR A 211 -21.87 -20.59 30.53
N GLY A 212 -20.69 -20.03 30.38
CA GLY A 212 -19.89 -20.17 29.16
C GLY A 212 -19.12 -18.91 28.78
N HIS A 213 -18.07 -18.57 29.54
CA HIS A 213 -17.10 -17.58 29.08
C HIS A 213 -15.95 -18.30 28.39
N SER A 214 -15.63 -17.92 27.15
CA SER A 214 -14.35 -18.26 26.56
C SER A 214 -13.25 -17.66 27.45
N LYS A 215 -12.30 -18.48 27.88
CA LYS A 215 -11.19 -18.07 28.73
C LYS A 215 -10.09 -17.55 27.82
N TYR A 216 -9.60 -16.33 28.06
CA TYR A 216 -8.38 -15.88 27.43
C TYR A 216 -7.20 -16.68 27.99
N THR A 217 -6.41 -17.25 27.08
CA THR A 217 -5.16 -17.93 27.40
C THR A 217 -4.03 -17.15 26.74
N PRO A 218 -3.13 -16.54 27.54
CA PRO A 218 -1.97 -15.84 26.98
C PRO A 218 -1.14 -16.79 26.09
N GLY A 219 -0.73 -16.28 24.93
CA GLY A 219 0.08 -17.04 23.98
C GLY A 219 -0.71 -17.89 22.98
N GLU A 220 -2.05 -17.88 23.02
CA GLU A 220 -2.89 -18.69 22.10
C GLU A 220 -3.63 -17.85 21.05
N ALA A 221 -3.72 -16.53 21.22
CA ALA A 221 -4.40 -15.67 20.25
C ALA A 221 -3.69 -15.69 18.88
N LYS A 222 -4.44 -15.83 17.79
CA LYS A 222 -3.90 -15.97 16.43
C LYS A 222 -4.20 -14.73 15.60
N LEU A 223 -3.23 -14.35 14.78
CA LEU A 223 -3.35 -13.25 13.86
C LEU A 223 -4.28 -13.63 12.69
N GLN A 224 -5.32 -12.82 12.45
CA GLN A 224 -5.96 -12.74 11.14
C GLN A 224 -5.52 -11.45 10.48
N TYR A 225 -5.13 -11.52 9.21
CA TYR A 225 -4.39 -10.44 8.57
C TYR A 225 -4.71 -10.32 7.08
N TRP A 226 -4.77 -9.10 6.59
CA TRP A 226 -4.72 -8.81 5.16
C TRP A 226 -3.72 -7.68 4.93
N GLY A 227 -2.55 -8.05 4.44
CA GLY A 227 -1.47 -7.11 4.15
C GLY A 227 -1.31 -6.88 2.66
N PHE A 228 -1.08 -5.63 2.29
CA PHE A 228 -0.92 -5.20 0.91
C PHE A 228 0.51 -4.71 0.67
N SER A 229 1.08 -5.03 -0.53
CA SER A 229 2.40 -4.50 -0.88
C SER A 229 3.47 -4.85 0.16
N TYR A 230 4.22 -3.89 0.70
CA TYR A 230 5.13 -4.13 1.83
C TYR A 230 4.44 -4.81 3.03
N GLY A 231 3.14 -4.60 3.24
CA GLY A 231 2.39 -5.33 4.26
C GLY A 231 2.44 -6.85 4.09
N THR A 232 2.75 -7.35 2.91
CA THR A 232 3.01 -8.78 2.66
C THR A 232 4.35 -9.23 3.21
N PHE A 233 5.38 -8.39 3.14
CA PHE A 233 6.67 -8.63 3.78
C PHE A 233 6.52 -8.62 5.31
N LEU A 234 5.76 -7.68 5.86
CA LEU A 234 5.41 -7.64 7.29
C LEU A 234 4.67 -8.92 7.72
N GLY A 235 3.66 -9.36 6.95
CA GLY A 235 2.93 -10.60 7.24
C GLY A 235 3.79 -11.84 7.14
N ALA A 236 4.69 -11.91 6.16
CA ALA A 236 5.65 -13.00 6.00
C ALA A 236 6.70 -13.03 7.12
N THR A 237 7.19 -11.86 7.55
CA THR A 237 8.08 -11.73 8.72
C THR A 237 7.37 -12.22 9.99
N PHE A 238 6.13 -11.77 10.23
CA PHE A 238 5.33 -12.26 11.36
C PHE A 238 5.18 -13.79 11.33
N ALA A 239 4.84 -14.35 10.16
CA ALA A 239 4.63 -15.79 10.00
C ALA A 239 5.92 -16.59 10.22
N SER A 240 7.08 -16.03 9.86
CA SER A 240 8.39 -16.67 10.08
C SER A 240 8.84 -16.57 11.54
N MET A 241 8.56 -15.44 12.22
CA MET A 241 8.89 -15.26 13.63
C MET A 241 7.92 -16.01 14.56
N PHE A 242 6.64 -16.10 14.21
CA PHE A 242 5.57 -16.63 15.06
C PHE A 242 4.65 -17.60 14.32
N PRO A 243 5.17 -18.71 13.78
CA PRO A 243 4.41 -19.60 12.88
C PRO A 243 3.17 -20.21 13.54
N ASP A 244 3.19 -20.44 14.84
CA ASP A 244 2.06 -20.99 15.61
C ASP A 244 0.94 -19.96 15.85
N ARG A 245 1.19 -18.70 15.51
CA ARG A 245 0.31 -17.57 15.80
C ARG A 245 -0.48 -17.08 14.56
N ILE A 246 -0.41 -17.79 13.44
CA ILE A 246 -1.19 -17.51 12.25
C ILE A 246 -2.60 -18.11 12.37
N GLY A 247 -3.62 -17.28 12.18
CA GLY A 247 -5.01 -17.66 11.96
C GLY A 247 -5.33 -17.69 10.47
N ARG A 248 -5.83 -16.61 9.93
CA ARG A 248 -6.04 -16.42 8.48
C ARG A 248 -5.21 -15.25 8.00
N ALA A 249 -4.36 -15.47 7.01
CA ALA A 249 -3.51 -14.43 6.46
C ALA A 249 -3.61 -14.38 4.94
N VAL A 250 -3.98 -13.22 4.41
CA VAL A 250 -3.95 -12.89 2.99
C VAL A 250 -2.81 -11.92 2.76
N LEU A 251 -1.89 -12.28 1.85
CA LEU A 251 -0.74 -11.48 1.46
C LEU A 251 -0.89 -11.10 -0.02
N ASP A 252 -1.25 -9.84 -0.27
CA ASP A 252 -1.77 -9.32 -1.53
C ASP A 252 -0.80 -8.31 -2.16
N GLY A 253 -0.33 -8.59 -3.37
CA GLY A 253 0.77 -7.85 -3.98
C GLY A 253 2.09 -8.17 -3.29
N VAL A 254 2.61 -9.35 -3.56
CA VAL A 254 3.61 -10.03 -2.72
C VAL A 254 5.02 -9.51 -2.95
N VAL A 255 5.65 -9.01 -1.89
CA VAL A 255 7.07 -8.61 -1.88
C VAL A 255 7.96 -9.85 -1.74
N ASN A 256 9.02 -9.92 -2.54
CA ASN A 256 10.06 -10.95 -2.45
C ASN A 256 11.01 -10.64 -1.29
N ASP A 257 11.14 -11.55 -0.35
CA ASP A 257 12.01 -11.40 0.82
C ASP A 257 13.49 -11.22 0.47
N TYR A 258 13.99 -11.96 -0.50
CA TYR A 258 15.39 -11.88 -0.92
C TYR A 258 15.70 -10.51 -1.55
N ASP A 259 14.85 -10.07 -2.50
CA ASP A 259 15.02 -8.77 -3.16
C ASP A 259 14.95 -7.61 -2.16
N TYR A 260 13.99 -7.67 -1.22
CA TYR A 260 13.80 -6.67 -0.19
C TYR A 260 14.97 -6.63 0.82
N ASN A 261 15.32 -7.78 1.41
CA ASN A 261 16.36 -7.87 2.43
C ASN A 261 17.77 -7.54 1.90
N HIS A 262 18.01 -7.79 0.61
CA HIS A 262 19.29 -7.45 -0.04
C HIS A 262 19.28 -6.05 -0.66
N SER A 263 18.20 -5.30 -0.49
CA SER A 263 18.03 -3.94 -1.01
C SER A 263 18.26 -3.85 -2.52
N LEU A 264 17.90 -4.89 -3.27
CA LEU A 264 18.14 -4.95 -4.71
C LEU A 264 17.15 -4.07 -5.47
N GLY A 265 15.85 -4.17 -5.14
CA GLY A 265 14.77 -3.40 -5.77
C GLY A 265 14.52 -3.72 -7.25
N ASN A 266 15.47 -4.36 -7.94
CA ASN A 266 15.31 -4.71 -9.35
C ASN A 266 14.30 -5.84 -9.56
N GLY A 267 14.14 -6.75 -8.61
CA GLY A 267 13.13 -7.79 -8.64
C GLY A 267 11.69 -7.24 -8.65
N SER A 268 11.49 -6.05 -8.13
CA SER A 268 10.20 -5.35 -8.15
C SER A 268 9.78 -4.90 -9.55
N LEU A 269 10.70 -4.51 -10.43
CA LEU A 269 10.38 -3.96 -11.75
C LEU A 269 10.21 -5.00 -12.87
N VAL A 270 10.25 -6.29 -12.55
CA VAL A 270 10.22 -7.38 -13.56
C VAL A 270 8.99 -7.31 -14.46
N ASP A 271 7.80 -7.01 -13.92
CA ASP A 271 6.55 -6.89 -14.68
C ASP A 271 6.14 -5.42 -14.93
N ASN A 272 7.02 -4.44 -14.62
CA ASN A 272 6.68 -3.03 -14.74
C ASN A 272 6.46 -2.59 -16.19
N GLU A 273 7.32 -3.05 -17.11
CA GLU A 273 7.14 -2.77 -18.54
C GLU A 273 5.85 -3.45 -19.07
N LYS A 274 5.50 -4.63 -18.57
CA LYS A 274 4.23 -5.31 -18.88
C LYS A 274 3.03 -4.48 -18.40
N ALA A 275 3.13 -3.82 -17.25
CA ALA A 275 2.07 -2.96 -16.74
C ALA A 275 1.86 -1.71 -17.61
N ILE A 276 2.92 -1.03 -18.06
CA ILE A 276 2.76 0.11 -18.99
C ILE A 276 2.30 -0.33 -20.39
N GLU A 277 2.73 -1.51 -20.86
CA GLU A 277 2.23 -2.09 -22.11
C GLU A 277 0.72 -2.31 -22.09
N SER A 278 0.17 -2.66 -20.91
CA SER A 278 -1.27 -2.81 -20.74
C SER A 278 -2.03 -1.50 -20.95
N PHE A 279 -1.42 -0.34 -20.69
CA PHE A 279 -1.99 0.96 -21.04
C PHE A 279 -2.09 1.14 -22.55
N TYR A 280 -1.03 0.78 -23.31
CA TYR A 280 -1.08 0.90 -24.77
C TYR A 280 -2.10 -0.06 -25.38
N SER A 281 -2.21 -1.26 -24.83
CA SER A 281 -3.25 -2.23 -25.19
C SER A 281 -4.65 -1.71 -24.87
N TYR A 282 -4.84 -1.15 -23.66
CA TYR A 282 -6.09 -0.51 -23.27
C TYR A 282 -6.51 0.56 -24.28
N CYS A 283 -5.62 1.50 -24.63
CA CYS A 283 -5.92 2.57 -25.58
C CYS A 283 -6.32 2.03 -26.96
N LEU A 284 -5.60 1.01 -27.45
CA LEU A 284 -5.92 0.40 -28.74
C LEU A 284 -7.33 -0.22 -28.75
N HIS A 285 -7.68 -0.96 -27.68
CA HIS A 285 -8.96 -1.67 -27.59
C HIS A 285 -10.14 -0.75 -27.23
N ALA A 286 -9.90 0.27 -26.41
CA ALA A 286 -10.89 1.26 -26.04
C ALA A 286 -11.23 2.21 -27.20
N GLY A 287 -10.29 2.39 -28.15
CA GLY A 287 -10.46 3.25 -29.31
C GLY A 287 -10.38 4.75 -29.01
N PRO A 288 -10.40 5.59 -30.05
CA PRO A 288 -10.11 7.03 -29.92
C PRO A 288 -11.20 7.82 -29.17
N GLU A 289 -12.40 7.29 -29.00
CA GLU A 289 -13.46 7.93 -28.21
C GLU A 289 -13.16 7.83 -26.71
N ALA A 290 -12.76 6.65 -26.23
CA ALA A 290 -12.44 6.40 -24.82
C ALA A 290 -10.96 6.62 -24.48
N CYS A 291 -10.06 6.58 -25.47
CA CYS A 291 -8.66 6.94 -25.34
C CYS A 291 -8.20 7.79 -26.54
N PRO A 292 -8.30 9.13 -26.47
CA PRO A 292 -7.93 10.03 -27.58
C PRO A 292 -6.47 9.89 -28.05
N LEU A 293 -5.59 9.32 -27.22
CA LEU A 293 -4.23 8.97 -27.64
C LEU A 293 -4.19 7.97 -28.80
N ALA A 294 -5.22 7.14 -28.96
CA ALA A 294 -5.36 6.19 -30.06
C ALA A 294 -5.90 6.80 -31.37
N ALA A 295 -6.07 8.13 -31.44
CA ALA A 295 -6.49 8.83 -32.63
C ALA A 295 -5.31 9.08 -33.61
N ASN A 296 -5.64 9.57 -34.83
CA ASN A 296 -4.65 10.06 -35.81
C ASN A 296 -3.63 9.00 -36.29
N GLY A 297 -4.11 7.79 -36.60
CA GLY A 297 -3.28 6.74 -37.22
C GLY A 297 -2.44 5.92 -36.23
N THR A 298 -2.71 6.02 -34.95
CA THR A 298 -2.14 5.15 -33.90
C THR A 298 -2.92 3.83 -33.82
N ASP A 299 -2.77 2.98 -34.81
CA ASP A 299 -3.52 1.73 -35.02
C ASP A 299 -2.82 0.48 -34.47
N THR A 300 -1.73 0.66 -33.73
CA THR A 300 -0.99 -0.41 -33.05
C THR A 300 -0.47 0.05 -31.70
N THR A 301 -0.26 -0.89 -30.75
CA THR A 301 0.34 -0.60 -29.45
C THR A 301 1.72 0.04 -29.58
N ALA A 302 2.52 -0.38 -30.59
CA ALA A 302 3.83 0.19 -30.86
C ALA A 302 3.76 1.68 -31.23
N LYS A 303 2.79 2.09 -32.06
CA LYS A 303 2.60 3.51 -32.43
C LYS A 303 2.09 4.35 -31.24
N ILE A 304 1.20 3.78 -30.41
CA ILE A 304 0.75 4.44 -29.17
C ILE A 304 1.93 4.64 -28.21
N ARG A 305 2.77 3.63 -28.05
CA ARG A 305 4.02 3.70 -27.26
C ARG A 305 4.94 4.80 -27.79
N GLU A 306 5.23 4.79 -29.08
CA GLU A 306 6.11 5.79 -29.71
C GLU A 306 5.57 7.21 -29.51
N ARG A 307 4.26 7.42 -29.69
CA ARG A 307 3.61 8.70 -29.43
C ARG A 307 3.75 9.13 -27.97
N THR A 308 3.50 8.22 -27.02
CA THR A 308 3.68 8.48 -25.59
C THR A 308 5.11 8.88 -25.26
N GLN A 309 6.11 8.14 -25.79
CA GLN A 309 7.52 8.44 -25.55
C GLN A 309 7.93 9.80 -26.13
N LYS A 310 7.40 10.19 -27.31
CA LYS A 310 7.63 11.52 -27.89
C LYS A 310 7.06 12.63 -27.01
N ILE A 311 5.86 12.43 -26.44
CA ILE A 311 5.24 13.39 -25.51
C ILE A 311 6.06 13.52 -24.23
N VAL A 312 6.47 12.41 -23.64
CA VAL A 312 7.35 12.41 -22.45
C VAL A 312 8.63 13.17 -22.75
N GLN A 313 9.30 12.84 -23.86
CA GLN A 313 10.58 13.46 -24.23
C GLN A 313 10.44 14.94 -24.59
N SER A 314 9.30 15.39 -25.11
CA SER A 314 9.10 16.80 -25.45
C SER A 314 9.16 17.71 -24.20
N LEU A 315 8.67 17.20 -23.04
CA LEU A 315 8.69 17.94 -21.78
C LEU A 315 10.09 18.12 -21.18
N TYR A 316 11.08 17.34 -21.62
CA TYR A 316 12.44 17.46 -21.12
C TYR A 316 13.06 18.84 -21.41
N HIS A 317 12.84 19.37 -22.62
CA HIS A 317 13.36 20.67 -23.04
C HIS A 317 12.29 21.76 -23.16
N SER A 318 11.02 21.36 -23.19
CA SER A 318 9.88 22.28 -23.38
C SER A 318 8.77 21.94 -22.40
N PRO A 319 8.95 22.20 -21.09
CA PRO A 319 7.90 22.02 -20.11
C PRO A 319 6.66 22.86 -20.47
N LEU A 320 5.47 22.36 -20.17
CA LEU A 320 4.24 23.06 -20.46
C LEU A 320 4.02 24.19 -19.44
N MET A 321 3.87 25.41 -19.96
CA MET A 321 3.53 26.60 -19.16
C MET A 321 2.02 26.65 -18.95
N LEU A 322 1.60 26.79 -17.69
CA LEU A 322 0.21 26.86 -17.29
C LEU A 322 -0.07 28.19 -16.58
N SER A 323 -1.19 28.80 -16.89
CA SER A 323 -1.59 30.10 -16.35
C SER A 323 -3.03 30.01 -15.85
N SER A 324 -3.21 29.71 -14.58
CA SER A 324 -4.52 29.61 -13.96
C SER A 324 -4.83 30.82 -13.08
N ALA A 325 -6.10 30.97 -12.69
CA ALA A 325 -6.52 31.99 -11.72
C ALA A 325 -5.91 31.78 -10.31
N GLU A 326 -5.44 30.56 -10.03
CA GLU A 326 -4.80 30.22 -8.76
C GLU A 326 -3.29 30.50 -8.75
N GLY A 327 -2.70 30.80 -9.91
CA GLY A 327 -1.29 31.15 -10.05
C GLY A 327 -0.62 30.53 -11.28
N PRO A 328 0.65 30.89 -11.51
CA PRO A 328 1.45 30.29 -12.57
C PRO A 328 1.93 28.88 -12.18
N GLU A 329 1.96 27.96 -13.15
CA GLU A 329 2.45 26.62 -12.99
C GLU A 329 3.26 26.14 -14.20
N VAL A 330 4.10 25.13 -14.00
CA VAL A 330 4.87 24.48 -15.06
C VAL A 330 4.73 22.98 -14.92
N PHE A 331 4.23 22.32 -15.96
CA PHE A 331 4.18 20.85 -15.98
C PHE A 331 5.44 20.30 -16.65
N THR A 332 6.19 19.52 -15.90
CA THR A 332 7.53 19.08 -16.26
C THR A 332 7.60 17.61 -16.72
N TYR A 333 8.77 17.24 -17.26
CA TYR A 333 9.14 15.83 -17.50
C TYR A 333 8.99 14.97 -16.23
N SER A 334 9.45 15.49 -15.08
CA SER A 334 9.36 14.79 -13.80
C SER A 334 7.93 14.54 -13.37
N ASP A 335 7.04 15.52 -13.58
CA ASP A 335 5.62 15.38 -13.24
C ASP A 335 4.98 14.25 -14.04
N LEU A 336 5.19 14.24 -15.38
CA LEU A 336 4.60 13.21 -16.23
C LEU A 336 5.14 11.80 -15.91
N LYS A 337 6.44 11.66 -15.69
CA LYS A 337 7.06 10.37 -15.33
C LYS A 337 6.51 9.86 -13.99
N SER A 338 6.36 10.74 -13.02
CA SER A 338 5.78 10.41 -11.72
C SER A 338 4.30 10.02 -11.82
N PHE A 339 3.53 10.71 -12.67
CA PHE A 339 2.13 10.35 -12.94
C PHE A 339 2.02 8.99 -13.63
N ILE A 340 2.83 8.72 -14.64
CA ILE A 340 2.83 7.40 -15.29
C ILE A 340 3.14 6.30 -14.27
N PHE A 341 4.17 6.50 -13.43
CA PHE A 341 4.50 5.55 -12.38
C PHE A 341 3.34 5.31 -11.42
N SER A 342 2.68 6.36 -10.92
CA SER A 342 1.53 6.23 -10.02
C SER A 342 0.31 5.63 -10.72
N PHE A 343 0.08 5.95 -11.99
CA PHE A 343 -1.12 5.55 -12.73
C PHE A 343 -1.13 4.06 -13.11
N ILE A 344 0.04 3.45 -13.31
CA ILE A 344 0.11 2.00 -13.55
C ILE A 344 -0.21 1.14 -12.31
N TYR A 345 -0.32 1.75 -11.11
CA TYR A 345 -0.81 1.05 -9.92
C TYR A 345 -2.31 0.78 -9.98
N GLN A 346 -3.10 1.71 -10.56
CA GLN A 346 -4.56 1.64 -10.62
C GLN A 346 -5.09 1.83 -12.05
N PRO A 347 -4.83 0.88 -12.96
CA PRO A 347 -5.18 0.96 -14.38
C PRO A 347 -6.65 1.26 -14.64
N SER A 348 -7.55 0.61 -13.89
CA SER A 348 -9.00 0.75 -14.06
C SER A 348 -9.50 2.19 -13.87
N ILE A 349 -8.73 3.02 -13.15
CA ILE A 349 -9.06 4.41 -12.88
C ILE A 349 -8.25 5.34 -13.78
N TYR A 350 -6.94 5.16 -13.81
CA TYR A 350 -6.04 6.17 -14.37
C TYR A 350 -5.68 6.00 -15.84
N PHE A 351 -5.90 4.84 -16.46
CA PHE A 351 -5.60 4.70 -17.89
C PHE A 351 -6.47 5.59 -18.77
N LYS A 352 -7.73 5.76 -18.40
CA LYS A 352 -8.61 6.72 -19.05
C LYS A 352 -8.05 8.15 -18.91
N VAL A 353 -7.69 8.55 -17.69
CA VAL A 353 -7.10 9.88 -17.41
C VAL A 353 -5.84 10.10 -18.23
N LEU A 354 -4.91 9.13 -18.24
CA LEU A 354 -3.66 9.20 -18.99
C LEU A 354 -3.92 9.30 -20.50
N GLY A 355 -4.91 8.55 -21.02
CA GLY A 355 -5.31 8.57 -22.43
C GLY A 355 -5.85 9.93 -22.91
N TYR A 356 -6.45 10.72 -22.00
CA TYR A 356 -6.89 12.10 -22.27
C TYR A 356 -5.78 13.12 -22.02
N LEU A 357 -4.95 12.93 -21.00
CA LEU A 357 -3.88 13.86 -20.61
C LEU A 357 -2.80 13.97 -21.69
N LEU A 358 -2.32 12.83 -22.21
CA LEU A 358 -1.19 12.82 -23.15
C LEU A 358 -1.44 13.62 -24.44
N PRO A 359 -2.58 13.53 -25.13
CA PRO A 359 -2.86 14.37 -26.29
C PRO A 359 -2.93 15.87 -25.99
N GLN A 360 -3.33 16.27 -24.78
CA GLN A 360 -3.35 17.68 -24.38
C GLN A 360 -1.94 18.22 -24.18
N LEU A 361 -1.05 17.42 -23.57
CA LEU A 361 0.38 17.75 -23.48
C LEU A 361 1.00 17.90 -24.87
N GLU A 362 0.69 17.01 -25.80
CA GLU A 362 1.15 17.07 -27.20
C GLU A 362 0.68 18.34 -27.92
N ALA A 363 -0.56 18.76 -27.65
CA ALA A 363 -1.14 19.98 -28.23
C ALA A 363 -0.70 21.26 -27.50
N ALA A 364 0.11 21.16 -26.45
CA ALA A 364 0.48 22.26 -25.55
C ALA A 364 -0.74 23.05 -25.04
N SER A 365 -1.87 22.35 -24.83
CA SER A 365 -3.10 22.94 -24.32
C SER A 365 -3.20 22.73 -22.81
N GLY A 366 -3.46 23.78 -22.04
CA GLY A 366 -3.57 23.73 -20.57
C GLY A 366 -4.74 22.86 -20.10
N GLY A 367 -5.91 23.04 -20.66
CA GLY A 367 -7.10 22.21 -20.47
C GLY A 367 -7.22 21.56 -19.08
N LEU A 368 -7.33 20.23 -19.06
CA LEU A 368 -7.37 19.43 -17.83
C LEU A 368 -6.21 19.66 -16.87
N ILE A 369 -5.04 20.02 -17.38
CA ILE A 369 -3.83 20.13 -16.56
C ILE A 369 -3.93 21.37 -15.68
N GLU A 370 -4.55 22.45 -16.14
CA GLU A 370 -4.74 23.68 -15.38
C GLU A 370 -5.60 23.44 -14.13
N ASP A 371 -6.63 22.59 -14.26
CA ASP A 371 -7.50 22.22 -13.15
C ASP A 371 -6.90 21.13 -12.26
N PHE A 372 -6.09 20.26 -12.85
CA PHE A 372 -5.59 19.03 -12.21
C PHE A 372 -4.26 19.24 -11.46
N LEU A 373 -3.35 20.08 -11.97
CA LEU A 373 -2.01 20.22 -11.45
C LEU A 373 -1.88 21.01 -10.15
N PRO A 374 -2.55 22.16 -9.96
CA PRO A 374 -2.35 22.98 -8.76
C PRO A 374 -2.49 22.22 -7.43
N PRO A 375 -3.42 21.27 -7.33
CA PRO A 375 -3.57 20.41 -6.16
C PRO A 375 -2.42 19.46 -5.85
N PHE A 376 -1.68 19.05 -6.88
CA PHE A 376 -0.50 18.22 -6.68
C PHE A 376 0.72 19.04 -6.23
N ARG A 377 0.61 20.37 -6.29
CA ARG A 377 1.66 21.24 -5.78
C ARG A 377 1.58 21.38 -4.28
N ALA A 378 2.74 21.34 -3.69
CA ALA A 378 2.90 21.48 -2.27
C ALA A 378 2.39 22.85 -1.79
N ALA A 379 1.22 22.90 -1.16
CA ALA A 379 0.73 24.09 -0.49
C ALA A 379 0.82 23.90 1.02
N HIS A 380 1.42 24.85 1.75
CA HIS A 380 1.40 24.77 3.21
C HIS A 380 0.05 25.27 3.75
N THR A 381 -0.45 24.56 4.74
CA THR A 381 -1.66 24.92 5.48
C THR A 381 -1.32 25.55 6.85
N LEU A 382 -0.09 26.03 7.02
CA LEU A 382 0.34 26.66 8.26
C LEU A 382 -0.38 27.99 8.41
N SER A 383 -1.26 28.13 9.40
CA SER A 383 -1.83 29.40 9.83
C SER A 383 -1.14 29.85 11.12
N CYS A 384 -0.56 31.06 11.09
CA CYS A 384 -0.06 31.69 12.29
C CYS A 384 -1.24 32.38 12.99
N GLY A 385 -1.62 31.92 14.19
CA GLY A 385 -2.57 32.61 15.05
C GLY A 385 -1.99 33.95 15.54
N VAL A 386 -2.86 34.90 15.86
CA VAL A 386 -2.49 36.24 16.34
C VAL A 386 -1.62 36.20 17.59
N ASN A 387 -1.59 35.08 18.32
CA ASN A 387 -0.81 34.90 19.55
C ASN A 387 0.48 34.05 19.33
N GLY A 388 0.96 33.91 18.09
CA GLY A 388 2.15 33.14 17.78
C GLY A 388 1.98 31.61 17.91
N THR A 389 0.76 31.14 18.15
CA THR A 389 0.46 29.69 18.11
C THR A 389 0.26 29.27 16.67
N VAL A 390 1.07 28.33 16.23
CA VAL A 390 0.87 27.65 14.94
C VAL A 390 -0.27 26.66 15.13
N SER A 391 -1.44 26.96 14.55
CA SER A 391 -2.55 26.01 14.51
C SER A 391 -2.60 25.35 13.12
N GLY A 392 -2.50 24.07 13.11
CA GLY A 392 -2.57 23.22 11.95
C GLY A 392 -1.80 21.95 12.26
N SER A 393 -2.46 20.81 12.29
CA SER A 393 -1.80 19.53 12.44
C SER A 393 -1.08 19.19 11.13
N VAL A 394 0.14 19.65 10.99
CA VAL A 394 1.04 19.10 9.99
C VAL A 394 1.97 18.14 10.72
N SER A 395 1.49 16.94 11.01
CA SER A 395 2.37 15.82 11.26
C SER A 395 3.06 15.48 9.94
N PHE A 396 4.08 16.27 9.60
CA PHE A 396 4.81 16.11 8.37
C PHE A 396 6.03 15.24 8.65
N THR A 397 5.81 13.93 8.71
CA THR A 397 6.93 12.97 8.83
C THR A 397 7.69 12.84 7.50
N GLY A 398 7.10 13.27 6.39
CA GLY A 398 7.70 13.11 5.06
C GLY A 398 8.03 11.64 4.77
N ASP A 399 9.14 11.40 4.10
CA ASP A 399 9.62 10.05 3.73
C ASP A 399 10.41 9.36 4.85
N VAL A 400 10.64 10.03 5.98
CA VAL A 400 11.48 9.50 7.06
C VAL A 400 11.02 8.14 7.56
N PRO A 401 9.70 7.90 7.81
CA PRO A 401 9.23 6.57 8.21
C PRO A 401 9.54 5.49 7.18
N THR A 402 9.32 5.77 5.88
CA THR A 402 9.60 4.83 4.79
C THR A 402 11.07 4.39 4.80
N PHE A 403 12.00 5.34 4.87
CA PHE A 403 13.43 5.04 4.84
C PHE A 403 13.96 4.50 6.16
N ALA A 404 13.36 4.87 7.30
CA ALA A 404 13.70 4.28 8.59
C ALA A 404 13.34 2.79 8.67
N VAL A 405 12.33 2.34 7.91
CA VAL A 405 11.98 0.92 7.78
C VAL A 405 12.80 0.28 6.65
N LEU A 406 12.63 0.73 5.41
CA LEU A 406 13.21 0.11 4.21
C LEU A 406 14.73 -0.04 4.28
N CYS A 407 15.44 1.03 4.67
CA CYS A 407 16.90 1.04 4.70
C CYS A 407 17.49 0.37 5.96
N ALA A 408 16.67 0.16 6.99
CA ALA A 408 17.09 -0.53 8.21
C ALA A 408 16.84 -2.05 8.16
N ASP A 409 15.79 -2.49 7.47
CA ASP A 409 15.52 -3.92 7.22
C ASP A 409 16.54 -4.52 6.25
N GLY A 410 16.88 -3.79 5.18
CA GLY A 410 17.78 -4.26 4.15
C GLY A 410 19.27 -4.28 4.56
N VAL A 411 20.12 -4.73 3.64
CA VAL A 411 21.57 -4.67 3.81
C VAL A 411 22.05 -3.22 3.84
N ASP A 412 23.17 -3.00 4.51
CA ASP A 412 23.79 -1.68 4.60
C ASP A 412 24.33 -1.22 3.24
N GLN A 413 23.89 -0.06 2.79
CA GLN A 413 24.28 0.54 1.51
C GLN A 413 25.12 1.84 1.67
N GLN A 414 25.53 2.20 2.88
CA GLN A 414 26.22 3.47 3.14
C GLN A 414 27.54 3.65 2.38
N ASN A 415 28.13 2.57 1.89
CA ASN A 415 29.39 2.58 1.15
C ASN A 415 29.23 2.55 -0.37
N VAL A 416 27.98 2.56 -0.87
CA VAL A 416 27.72 2.61 -2.30
C VAL A 416 28.23 3.94 -2.86
N SER A 417 29.11 3.85 -3.84
CA SER A 417 29.62 5.02 -4.56
C SER A 417 28.60 5.53 -5.59
N ILE A 418 28.78 6.77 -6.04
CA ILE A 418 27.91 7.31 -7.10
C ILE A 418 28.05 6.52 -8.42
N ASP A 419 29.23 5.99 -8.72
CA ASP A 419 29.46 5.19 -9.94
C ASP A 419 28.75 3.83 -9.87
N GLU A 420 28.76 3.18 -8.73
CA GLU A 420 27.98 1.94 -8.50
C GLU A 420 26.49 2.22 -8.56
N PHE A 421 26.04 3.34 -8.01
CA PHE A 421 24.66 3.76 -8.10
C PHE A 421 24.22 4.03 -9.54
N VAL A 422 25.06 4.64 -10.38
CA VAL A 422 24.78 4.87 -11.80
C VAL A 422 24.58 3.55 -12.53
N GLN A 423 25.42 2.53 -12.28
CA GLN A 423 25.26 1.20 -12.88
C GLN A 423 23.91 0.55 -12.48
N TYR A 424 23.52 0.71 -11.23
CA TYR A 424 22.22 0.25 -10.74
C TYR A 424 21.05 1.01 -11.41
N TRP A 425 21.14 2.32 -11.50
CA TRP A 425 20.16 3.15 -12.18
C TRP A 425 20.01 2.77 -13.66
N ASP A 426 21.12 2.56 -14.38
CA ASP A 426 21.09 2.11 -15.77
C ASP A 426 20.43 0.73 -15.92
N LEU A 427 20.66 -0.19 -14.97
CA LEU A 427 19.97 -1.46 -14.92
C LEU A 427 18.44 -1.26 -14.82
N LEU A 428 17.97 -0.43 -13.88
CA LEU A 428 16.54 -0.19 -13.68
C LEU A 428 15.90 0.49 -14.89
N ARG A 429 16.59 1.43 -15.53
CA ARG A 429 16.13 2.06 -16.78
C ARG A 429 16.00 1.05 -17.94
N SER A 430 16.88 0.07 -17.99
CA SER A 430 16.80 -1.00 -18.98
C SER A 430 15.62 -1.96 -18.74
N MET A 431 15.19 -2.10 -17.50
CA MET A 431 14.05 -2.92 -17.10
C MET A 431 12.71 -2.20 -17.28
N SER A 432 12.68 -0.89 -17.03
CA SER A 432 11.47 -0.10 -17.18
C SER A 432 11.77 1.32 -17.64
N SER A 433 11.24 1.65 -18.81
CA SER A 433 11.24 3.00 -19.37
C SER A 433 10.32 3.96 -18.60
N ALA A 434 9.28 3.42 -17.97
CA ALA A 434 8.30 4.18 -17.20
C ALA A 434 8.81 4.53 -15.79
N SER A 435 9.39 3.57 -15.08
CA SER A 435 9.58 3.64 -13.62
C SER A 435 11.03 3.59 -13.17
N GLY A 436 12.00 3.22 -14.04
CA GLY A 436 13.39 3.02 -13.63
C GLY A 436 14.02 4.23 -12.95
N ASP A 437 13.73 5.44 -13.44
CA ASP A 437 14.25 6.69 -12.89
C ASP A 437 13.67 6.97 -11.48
N VAL A 438 12.39 6.69 -11.28
CA VAL A 438 11.69 6.91 -10.00
C VAL A 438 12.11 5.86 -8.97
N TRP A 439 12.14 4.58 -9.37
CA TRP A 439 12.46 3.49 -8.46
C TRP A 439 13.90 3.53 -7.96
N ALA A 440 14.85 3.96 -8.79
CA ALA A 440 16.26 4.10 -8.41
C ALA A 440 16.46 5.09 -7.25
N MET A 441 15.57 6.08 -7.09
CA MET A 441 15.67 7.05 -5.99
C MET A 441 15.51 6.39 -4.61
N LEU A 442 14.84 5.26 -4.50
CA LEU A 442 14.73 4.50 -3.24
C LEU A 442 16.12 4.03 -2.76
N MET A 443 16.89 3.42 -3.65
CA MET A 443 18.25 2.99 -3.31
C MET A 443 19.17 4.17 -3.01
N MET A 444 19.03 5.28 -3.74
CA MET A 444 19.77 6.51 -3.45
C MET A 444 19.53 6.99 -2.01
N LYS A 445 18.28 6.96 -1.56
CA LYS A 445 17.92 7.31 -0.18
C LYS A 445 18.54 6.35 0.83
N CYS A 446 18.56 5.03 0.55
CA CYS A 446 19.19 4.04 1.43
C CYS A 446 20.72 4.13 1.46
N ALA A 447 21.37 4.45 0.35
CA ALA A 447 22.81 4.72 0.32
C ALA A 447 23.21 5.93 1.22
N ALA A 448 22.28 6.86 1.39
CA ALA A 448 22.47 8.04 2.23
C ALA A 448 22.02 7.84 3.69
N TRP A 449 21.23 6.81 3.99
CA TRP A 449 20.66 6.59 5.32
C TRP A 449 21.70 6.10 6.33
N LYS A 450 22.01 6.92 7.34
CA LYS A 450 23.11 6.69 8.31
C LYS A 450 22.66 6.02 9.62
N ILE A 451 21.36 5.85 9.85
CA ILE A 451 20.81 5.31 11.09
C ILE A 451 20.69 3.80 10.97
N ARG A 452 21.25 3.07 11.92
CA ARG A 452 21.18 1.60 11.97
C ARG A 452 20.10 1.16 12.96
N ALA A 453 19.40 0.10 12.61
CA ALA A 453 18.45 -0.54 13.51
C ALA A 453 19.16 -1.21 14.68
N SER A 454 18.49 -1.24 15.85
CA SER A 454 18.94 -2.00 17.02
C SER A 454 18.75 -3.50 16.84
N TYR A 455 17.77 -3.90 16.04
CA TYR A 455 17.47 -5.29 15.69
C TYR A 455 16.73 -5.38 14.35
N LYS A 456 16.99 -6.43 13.59
CA LYS A 456 16.22 -6.84 12.40
C LYS A 456 16.08 -8.38 12.38
N PHE A 457 15.10 -8.88 11.65
CA PHE A 457 14.95 -10.32 11.46
C PHE A 457 15.96 -10.84 10.42
N ASP A 458 16.85 -11.71 10.88
CA ASP A 458 17.89 -12.36 10.04
C ASP A 458 17.60 -13.84 9.80
N GLY A 459 16.41 -14.33 10.19
CA GLY A 459 16.01 -15.72 9.99
C GLY A 459 15.51 -16.02 8.59
N ASP A 460 15.40 -17.29 8.28
CA ASP A 460 14.85 -17.75 7.01
C ASP A 460 13.34 -17.47 6.93
N PHE A 461 12.89 -16.98 5.79
CA PHE A 461 11.47 -16.83 5.49
C PHE A 461 10.88 -18.17 5.04
N GLY A 462 9.74 -18.56 5.66
CA GLY A 462 9.00 -19.75 5.26
C GLY A 462 8.69 -20.69 6.41
N GLY A 463 8.40 -21.95 6.06
CA GLY A 463 8.09 -23.02 7.00
C GLY A 463 6.61 -23.35 7.13
N ASN A 464 6.27 -24.10 8.19
CA ASN A 464 4.89 -24.49 8.50
C ASN A 464 4.24 -23.46 9.44
N THR A 465 3.11 -22.94 9.05
CA THR A 465 2.28 -22.07 9.90
C THR A 465 1.09 -22.83 10.48
N SER A 466 0.53 -22.39 11.61
CA SER A 466 -0.62 -23.05 12.26
C SER A 466 -1.88 -23.09 11.40
N HIS A 467 -2.02 -22.16 10.46
CA HIS A 467 -3.02 -22.17 9.37
C HIS A 467 -2.35 -21.75 8.08
N PRO A 468 -2.80 -22.25 6.92
CA PRO A 468 -2.20 -21.92 5.64
C PRO A 468 -2.38 -20.44 5.27
N ILE A 469 -1.38 -19.84 4.64
CA ILE A 469 -1.41 -18.46 4.13
C ILE A 469 -1.96 -18.46 2.71
N LEU A 470 -2.76 -17.46 2.35
CA LEU A 470 -3.20 -17.19 0.98
C LEU A 470 -2.39 -16.02 0.40
N PHE A 471 -1.55 -16.31 -0.59
CA PHE A 471 -0.86 -15.33 -1.42
C PHE A 471 -1.75 -14.93 -2.60
N VAL A 472 -1.78 -13.63 -2.92
CA VAL A 472 -2.55 -13.07 -4.04
C VAL A 472 -1.61 -12.23 -4.90
N SER A 473 -1.61 -12.46 -6.22
CA SER A 473 -0.75 -11.73 -7.16
C SER A 473 -1.45 -11.50 -8.49
N ASN A 474 -1.18 -10.34 -9.09
CA ASN A 474 -1.64 -10.01 -10.43
C ASN A 474 -0.61 -10.41 -11.48
N THR A 475 -1.06 -10.72 -12.70
CA THR A 475 -0.19 -11.13 -13.82
C THR A 475 0.67 -9.99 -14.38
N ALA A 476 0.30 -8.74 -14.12
CA ALA A 476 1.06 -7.55 -14.51
C ALA A 476 1.07 -6.50 -13.37
N ASP A 477 1.54 -6.90 -12.19
CA ASP A 477 1.76 -5.97 -11.08
C ASP A 477 3.07 -5.19 -11.30
N PRO A 478 3.03 -3.84 -11.30
CA PRO A 478 4.19 -3.03 -11.65
C PRO A 478 5.33 -3.07 -10.65
N VAL A 479 5.09 -3.46 -9.39
CA VAL A 479 6.09 -3.37 -8.31
C VAL A 479 6.17 -4.62 -7.42
N THR A 480 5.16 -5.49 -7.46
CA THR A 480 5.16 -6.78 -6.77
C THR A 480 4.78 -7.90 -7.75
N PRO A 481 5.71 -8.24 -8.68
CA PRO A 481 5.41 -9.11 -9.81
C PRO A 481 4.98 -10.51 -9.37
N LEU A 482 4.19 -11.18 -10.20
CA LEU A 482 3.71 -12.56 -9.95
C LEU A 482 4.85 -13.52 -9.57
N ARG A 483 6.05 -13.32 -10.13
CA ARG A 483 7.25 -14.08 -9.76
C ARG A 483 7.52 -14.05 -8.25
N SER A 484 7.36 -12.89 -7.61
CA SER A 484 7.56 -12.74 -6.16
C SER A 484 6.54 -13.57 -5.37
N GLY A 485 5.26 -13.55 -5.77
CA GLY A 485 4.23 -14.39 -5.17
C GLY A 485 4.52 -15.88 -5.28
N ARG A 486 5.01 -16.33 -6.44
CA ARG A 486 5.43 -17.73 -6.64
C ARG A 486 6.61 -18.13 -5.75
N ILE A 487 7.60 -17.25 -5.60
CA ILE A 487 8.77 -17.50 -4.72
C ILE A 487 8.30 -17.61 -3.27
N MET A 488 7.54 -16.62 -2.77
CA MET A 488 7.09 -16.63 -1.39
C MET A 488 6.14 -17.79 -1.08
N HIS A 489 5.19 -18.09 -1.97
CA HIS A 489 4.33 -19.26 -1.85
C HIS A 489 5.14 -20.56 -1.73
N SER A 490 6.24 -20.72 -2.46
CA SER A 490 7.07 -21.93 -2.39
C SER A 490 7.81 -22.12 -1.07
N LYS A 491 8.01 -21.03 -0.30
CA LYS A 491 8.69 -21.04 1.01
C LYS A 491 7.77 -21.45 2.16
N PHE A 492 6.47 -21.13 2.08
CA PHE A 492 5.49 -21.45 3.12
C PHE A 492 4.71 -22.72 2.77
N HIS A 493 4.93 -23.79 3.54
CA HIS A 493 4.27 -25.06 3.29
C HIS A 493 2.75 -24.97 3.47
N ASN A 494 1.99 -25.69 2.65
CA ASN A 494 0.52 -25.72 2.64
C ASN A 494 -0.14 -24.34 2.39
N SER A 495 0.58 -23.33 1.96
CA SER A 495 -0.01 -22.06 1.51
C SER A 495 -0.76 -22.23 0.17
N GLY A 496 -1.53 -21.21 -0.22
CA GLY A 496 -2.18 -21.13 -1.54
C GLY A 496 -1.70 -19.92 -2.31
N LEU A 497 -1.69 -20.01 -3.64
CA LEU A 497 -1.47 -18.87 -4.53
C LEU A 497 -2.71 -18.66 -5.41
N LEU A 498 -3.30 -17.49 -5.31
CA LEU A 498 -4.38 -17.00 -6.15
C LEU A 498 -3.80 -16.00 -7.16
N VAL A 499 -3.98 -16.28 -8.44
CA VAL A 499 -3.51 -15.41 -9.51
C VAL A 499 -4.69 -14.68 -10.14
N ASN A 500 -4.57 -13.36 -10.27
CA ASN A 500 -5.51 -12.51 -10.98
C ASN A 500 -4.94 -12.14 -12.35
N ASP A 501 -5.67 -12.40 -13.44
CA ASP A 501 -5.26 -11.98 -14.78
C ASP A 501 -5.59 -10.52 -15.05
N GLN A 502 -4.87 -9.64 -14.37
CA GLN A 502 -5.06 -8.19 -14.46
C GLN A 502 -3.75 -7.41 -14.29
N ALA A 503 -3.75 -6.17 -14.78
CA ALA A 503 -2.67 -5.22 -14.52
C ALA A 503 -2.94 -4.41 -13.25
N GLY A 504 -1.85 -3.83 -12.71
CA GLY A 504 -1.89 -2.93 -11.57
C GLY A 504 -1.51 -3.59 -10.26
N HIS A 505 -1.40 -2.76 -9.22
CA HIS A 505 -0.83 -3.16 -7.95
C HIS A 505 -1.87 -3.70 -6.98
N CYS A 506 -1.66 -4.89 -6.45
CA CYS A 506 -2.55 -5.63 -5.57
C CYS A 506 -3.92 -5.97 -6.21
N SER A 507 -4.75 -6.76 -5.52
CA SER A 507 -6.06 -7.17 -6.03
C SER A 507 -6.99 -6.00 -6.32
N PHE A 508 -6.89 -4.91 -5.55
CA PHE A 508 -7.74 -3.72 -5.69
C PHE A 508 -7.46 -2.87 -6.94
N SER A 509 -6.49 -3.24 -7.78
CA SER A 509 -6.29 -2.57 -9.08
C SER A 509 -7.39 -2.90 -10.12
N GLY A 510 -8.21 -3.92 -9.86
CA GLY A 510 -9.32 -4.33 -10.71
C GLY A 510 -10.51 -4.90 -9.93
N THR A 511 -11.65 -5.02 -10.60
CA THR A 511 -12.90 -5.58 -10.03
C THR A 511 -13.08 -7.06 -10.38
N ASN A 512 -12.04 -7.88 -10.18
CA ASN A 512 -12.10 -9.32 -10.46
C ASN A 512 -12.88 -10.06 -9.36
N MET A 513 -14.18 -10.24 -9.54
CA MET A 513 -15.07 -10.81 -8.52
C MET A 513 -14.72 -12.25 -8.17
N CYS A 514 -14.19 -13.04 -9.11
CA CYS A 514 -13.68 -14.38 -8.84
C CYS A 514 -12.62 -14.35 -7.71
N ALA A 515 -11.69 -13.40 -7.76
CA ALA A 515 -10.65 -13.29 -6.75
C ALA A 515 -11.23 -12.95 -5.37
N TYR A 516 -12.15 -11.99 -5.31
CA TYR A 516 -12.77 -11.60 -4.04
C TYR A 516 -13.65 -12.69 -3.45
N ASP A 517 -14.35 -13.51 -4.26
CA ASP A 517 -15.08 -14.66 -3.78
C ASP A 517 -14.16 -15.72 -3.17
N LYS A 518 -12.96 -15.94 -3.76
CA LYS A 518 -11.95 -16.86 -3.19
C LYS A 518 -11.38 -16.32 -1.87
N ILE A 519 -11.07 -15.03 -1.80
CA ILE A 519 -10.61 -14.37 -0.57
C ILE A 519 -11.69 -14.43 0.52
N LYS A 520 -12.96 -14.10 0.18
CA LYS A 520 -14.10 -14.25 1.10
C LYS A 520 -14.21 -15.67 1.64
N ASN A 521 -14.21 -16.66 0.75
CA ASN A 521 -14.32 -18.06 1.15
C ASN A 521 -13.19 -18.46 2.11
N TYR A 522 -11.97 -17.98 1.87
CA TYR A 522 -10.84 -18.23 2.76
C TYR A 522 -11.06 -17.60 4.15
N PHE A 523 -11.54 -16.35 4.26
CA PHE A 523 -11.88 -15.76 5.56
C PHE A 523 -13.03 -16.48 6.25
N GLN A 524 -14.07 -16.87 5.52
CA GLN A 524 -15.24 -17.54 6.08
C GLN A 524 -14.95 -18.96 6.58
N THR A 525 -14.14 -19.74 5.83
CA THR A 525 -14.00 -21.18 6.04
C THR A 525 -12.58 -21.63 6.36
N GLY A 526 -11.56 -20.81 6.03
CA GLY A 526 -10.15 -21.20 6.06
C GLY A 526 -9.72 -22.04 4.84
N ALA A 527 -10.62 -22.37 3.92
CA ALA A 527 -10.29 -23.17 2.75
C ALA A 527 -9.53 -22.36 1.70
N LEU A 528 -8.38 -22.86 1.29
CA LEU A 528 -7.61 -22.28 0.19
C LEU A 528 -8.33 -22.51 -1.15
N PRO A 529 -8.11 -21.62 -2.14
CA PRO A 529 -8.44 -21.90 -3.53
C PRO A 529 -7.74 -23.19 -4.00
N ALA A 530 -8.31 -23.83 -5.01
CA ALA A 530 -7.66 -24.98 -5.63
C ALA A 530 -6.27 -24.59 -6.19
N LYS A 531 -5.37 -25.56 -6.28
CA LYS A 531 -4.03 -25.30 -6.85
C LYS A 531 -4.15 -24.73 -8.27
N ASN A 532 -3.28 -23.78 -8.58
CA ASN A 532 -3.24 -23.08 -9.87
C ASN A 532 -4.55 -22.36 -10.23
N THR A 533 -5.26 -21.83 -9.25
CA THR A 533 -6.44 -20.99 -9.50
C THR A 533 -6.02 -19.70 -10.19
N LEU A 534 -6.55 -19.48 -11.39
CA LEU A 534 -6.45 -18.26 -12.17
C LEU A 534 -7.82 -17.62 -12.30
N CYS A 535 -7.98 -16.43 -11.77
CA CYS A 535 -9.18 -15.61 -11.92
C CYS A 535 -9.01 -14.66 -13.10
N VAL A 536 -9.82 -14.84 -14.14
CA VAL A 536 -9.85 -14.01 -15.33
C VAL A 536 -11.05 -13.06 -15.23
N PRO A 537 -10.84 -11.73 -15.27
CA PRO A 537 -11.94 -10.78 -15.24
C PRO A 537 -12.78 -10.88 -16.53
N PRO A 538 -14.02 -10.39 -16.54
CA PRO A 538 -14.84 -10.30 -17.75
C PRO A 538 -14.12 -9.54 -18.86
N PRO A 539 -14.34 -9.91 -20.15
CA PRO A 539 -13.72 -9.23 -21.27
C PRO A 539 -13.98 -7.72 -21.25
N SER A 540 -12.91 -6.95 -21.37
CA SER A 540 -12.94 -5.48 -21.34
C SER A 540 -11.68 -4.93 -22.05
N PRO A 541 -11.58 -3.63 -22.33
CA PRO A 541 -10.34 -3.03 -22.84
C PRO A 541 -9.12 -3.23 -21.90
N PHE A 542 -9.35 -3.53 -20.62
CA PHE A 542 -8.29 -3.81 -19.63
C PHE A 542 -7.84 -5.27 -19.60
N SER A 543 -8.49 -6.17 -20.36
CA SER A 543 -8.20 -7.60 -20.33
C SER A 543 -6.81 -7.88 -20.90
N LEU A 544 -6.00 -8.64 -20.16
CA LEU A 544 -4.66 -9.06 -20.59
C LEU A 544 -4.73 -10.33 -21.43
N ASN A 545 -5.70 -11.21 -21.17
CA ASN A 545 -5.84 -12.51 -21.84
C ASN A 545 -4.53 -13.32 -21.80
N SER A 546 -3.91 -13.39 -20.60
CA SER A 546 -2.55 -13.96 -20.44
C SER A 546 -2.46 -15.47 -20.74
N THR A 547 -3.58 -16.16 -20.93
CA THR A 547 -3.65 -17.56 -21.38
C THR A 547 -3.88 -17.71 -22.89
N ASP A 548 -4.12 -16.62 -23.64
CA ASP A 548 -4.25 -16.66 -25.10
C ASP A 548 -2.88 -16.53 -25.76
N PRO A 549 -2.40 -17.53 -26.54
CA PRO A 549 -1.13 -17.44 -27.26
C PRO A 549 -1.00 -16.26 -28.24
N LYS A 550 -2.12 -15.61 -28.60
CA LYS A 550 -2.12 -14.42 -29.45
C LYS A 550 -1.99 -13.13 -28.66
N SER A 551 -2.17 -13.18 -27.35
CA SER A 551 -2.02 -12.01 -26.50
C SER A 551 -0.54 -11.60 -26.39
N PRO A 552 -0.24 -10.28 -26.43
CA PRO A 552 1.11 -9.80 -26.10
C PRO A 552 1.49 -10.06 -24.63
N PHE A 553 0.54 -10.43 -23.79
CA PHE A 553 0.73 -10.75 -22.37
C PHE A 553 0.75 -12.27 -22.10
N TYR A 554 0.80 -13.10 -23.15
CA TYR A 554 0.78 -14.54 -23.00
C TYR A 554 1.88 -15.04 -22.07
N ASP A 555 1.48 -15.84 -21.08
CA ASP A 555 2.38 -16.52 -20.14
C ASP A 555 2.05 -18.03 -20.13
N PRO A 556 2.85 -18.87 -20.82
CA PRO A 556 2.60 -20.30 -20.89
C PRO A 556 2.66 -20.99 -19.52
N THR A 557 3.25 -20.35 -18.52
CA THR A 557 3.33 -20.88 -17.14
C THR A 557 1.98 -20.83 -16.41
N LEU A 558 1.02 -20.06 -16.92
CA LEU A 558 -0.34 -19.97 -16.39
C LEU A 558 -1.24 -21.11 -16.89
N GLU A 559 -0.92 -21.74 -18.02
CA GLU A 559 -1.75 -22.82 -18.59
C GLU A 559 -1.57 -24.16 -17.90
N VAL A 560 -0.43 -24.40 -17.26
CA VAL A 560 -0.08 -25.72 -16.70
C VAL A 560 -0.97 -26.06 -15.52
N GLY A 561 -2.04 -26.82 -15.79
CA GLY A 561 -3.00 -27.26 -14.77
C GLY A 561 -3.86 -26.14 -14.19
N ALA A 562 -4.02 -25.03 -14.92
CA ALA A 562 -4.81 -23.88 -14.50
C ALA A 562 -6.28 -24.28 -14.32
N GLN A 563 -6.84 -23.93 -13.17
CA GLN A 563 -8.28 -23.88 -12.96
C GLN A 563 -8.74 -22.44 -13.24
N ILE A 564 -9.18 -22.20 -14.48
CA ILE A 564 -9.61 -20.89 -14.95
C ILE A 564 -11.05 -20.66 -14.50
N PHE A 565 -11.26 -19.57 -13.80
CA PHE A 565 -12.58 -19.08 -13.42
C PHE A 565 -12.80 -17.71 -14.07
N SER A 566 -13.89 -17.56 -14.80
CA SER A 566 -14.34 -16.27 -15.33
C SER A 566 -15.74 -15.97 -14.80
N ASP A 567 -15.97 -14.72 -14.42
CA ASP A 567 -17.30 -14.25 -14.07
C ASP A 567 -18.07 -13.95 -15.36
N SER A 568 -19.10 -14.74 -15.64
CA SER A 568 -19.97 -14.49 -16.80
C SER A 568 -21.00 -13.40 -16.54
N GLU A 569 -21.46 -13.24 -15.30
CA GLU A 569 -22.40 -12.19 -14.85
C GLU A 569 -22.26 -11.95 -13.35
N ILE A 570 -22.37 -10.70 -12.92
CA ILE A 570 -22.39 -10.31 -11.50
C ILE A 570 -23.79 -10.58 -10.94
N GLY A 571 -23.92 -11.59 -10.08
CA GLY A 571 -25.17 -11.88 -9.39
C GLY A 571 -25.56 -10.77 -8.38
N ALA A 572 -26.85 -10.69 -8.04
CA ALA A 572 -27.34 -9.65 -7.13
C ALA A 572 -26.64 -9.64 -5.74
N HIS A 573 -26.15 -10.79 -5.27
CA HIS A 573 -25.39 -10.89 -4.03
C HIS A 573 -23.94 -10.39 -4.16
N GLN A 574 -23.37 -10.46 -5.36
CA GLN A 574 -22.02 -9.96 -5.65
C GLN A 574 -22.02 -8.44 -5.90
N GLN A 575 -23.18 -7.85 -6.25
CA GLN A 575 -23.27 -6.42 -6.54
C GLN A 575 -22.81 -5.54 -5.37
N LYS A 576 -23.15 -5.89 -4.14
CA LYS A 576 -22.71 -5.14 -2.94
C LYS A 576 -21.20 -5.24 -2.74
N MET A 577 -20.63 -6.42 -2.95
CA MET A 577 -19.18 -6.63 -2.89
C MET A 577 -18.47 -5.92 -4.03
N HIS A 578 -19.05 -5.96 -5.25
CA HIS A 578 -18.53 -5.21 -6.39
C HIS A 578 -18.47 -3.70 -6.11
N ASN A 579 -19.59 -3.11 -5.62
CA ASN A 579 -19.63 -1.69 -5.25
C ASN A 579 -18.61 -1.36 -4.14
N ALA A 580 -18.44 -2.24 -3.18
CA ALA A 580 -17.47 -2.08 -2.10
C ALA A 580 -16.03 -2.07 -2.64
N VAL A 581 -15.70 -2.98 -3.55
CA VAL A 581 -14.39 -3.04 -4.22
C VAL A 581 -14.15 -1.78 -5.05
N GLN A 582 -15.14 -1.33 -5.83
CA GLN A 582 -15.03 -0.06 -6.57
C GLN A 582 -14.80 1.14 -5.64
N HIS A 583 -15.48 1.17 -4.50
CA HIS A 583 -15.24 2.23 -3.50
C HIS A 583 -13.80 2.16 -2.97
N ILE A 584 -13.28 0.98 -2.66
CA ILE A 584 -11.87 0.81 -2.23
C ILE A 584 -10.92 1.31 -3.31
N GLN A 585 -11.13 0.92 -4.57
CA GLN A 585 -10.31 1.36 -5.70
C GLN A 585 -10.26 2.89 -5.82
N ARG A 586 -11.44 3.53 -5.81
CA ARG A 586 -11.53 4.99 -5.87
C ARG A 586 -10.82 5.64 -4.67
N THR A 587 -11.04 5.13 -3.47
CA THR A 587 -10.43 5.66 -2.25
C THR A 587 -8.90 5.54 -2.31
N ILE A 588 -8.36 4.39 -2.72
CA ILE A 588 -6.92 4.18 -2.87
C ILE A 588 -6.34 5.13 -3.92
N ALA A 589 -7.00 5.27 -5.06
CA ALA A 589 -6.58 6.17 -6.11
C ALA A 589 -6.58 7.64 -5.64
N GLU A 590 -7.63 8.06 -4.92
CA GLU A 590 -7.76 9.42 -4.40
C GLU A 590 -6.72 9.75 -3.31
N THR A 591 -6.23 8.75 -2.57
CA THR A 591 -5.42 8.95 -1.36
C THR A 591 -3.96 8.52 -1.51
N GLU A 592 -3.57 7.87 -2.61
CA GLU A 592 -2.22 7.30 -2.83
C GLU A 592 -1.70 6.40 -1.71
N VAL A 593 -2.57 5.70 -1.00
CA VAL A 593 -2.19 4.88 0.16
C VAL A 593 -1.11 3.85 -0.15
N PHE A 594 -1.01 3.40 -1.40
CA PHE A 594 0.05 2.51 -1.87
C PHE A 594 1.21 3.22 -2.56
N GLY A 595 1.11 4.54 -2.76
CA GLY A 595 2.16 5.32 -3.39
C GLY A 595 3.31 5.60 -2.41
N PHE A 596 4.47 5.90 -2.93
CA PHE A 596 5.56 6.50 -2.18
C PHE A 596 5.19 7.97 -1.91
N ASP A 597 4.21 8.19 -1.02
CA ASP A 597 3.65 9.51 -0.68
C ASP A 597 4.72 10.53 -0.32
N GLY A 598 5.85 10.03 0.14
CA GLY A 598 7.01 10.83 0.42
C GLY A 598 7.67 11.48 -0.77
N LEU A 599 7.57 10.89 -1.97
CA LEU A 599 8.26 11.45 -3.13
C LEU A 599 7.44 12.50 -3.88
N PHE A 600 6.07 12.43 -3.86
CA PHE A 600 5.27 13.20 -4.83
C PHE A 600 3.92 13.74 -4.34
N SER A 601 3.49 13.61 -3.07
CA SER A 601 2.13 13.98 -2.68
C SER A 601 1.97 15.03 -1.59
N THR A 602 0.84 15.75 -1.65
CA THR A 602 0.39 16.72 -0.65
C THR A 602 -1.06 16.43 -0.23
N PRO A 603 -1.49 16.85 0.99
CA PRO A 603 -2.88 16.67 1.46
C PRO A 603 -3.96 17.28 0.54
N LYS A 604 -3.64 18.31 -0.25
CA LYS A 604 -4.57 18.88 -1.24
C LYS A 604 -4.74 17.98 -2.48
N ALA A 605 -3.76 17.17 -2.81
CA ALA A 605 -3.84 16.21 -3.91
C ALA A 605 -5.02 15.23 -3.72
N VAL A 606 -5.32 14.85 -2.46
CA VAL A 606 -6.46 14.00 -2.11
C VAL A 606 -7.81 14.60 -2.51
N HIS A 607 -8.01 15.90 -2.31
CA HIS A 607 -9.31 16.55 -2.59
C HIS A 607 -9.62 16.63 -4.08
N LEU A 608 -8.64 16.78 -4.92
CA LEU A 608 -8.80 17.07 -6.34
C LEU A 608 -8.58 15.86 -7.24
N ARG A 609 -7.91 14.83 -6.76
CA ARG A 609 -8.10 13.48 -7.30
C ARG A 609 -9.57 13.07 -7.22
N ARG A 610 -10.29 13.42 -6.14
CA ARG A 610 -11.76 13.27 -6.05
C ARG A 610 -12.48 13.98 -7.18
N MET A 611 -12.10 15.20 -7.53
CA MET A 611 -12.75 15.96 -8.60
C MET A 611 -12.42 15.41 -9.99
N ALA A 612 -11.14 15.07 -10.25
CA ALA A 612 -10.73 14.49 -11.53
C ALA A 612 -11.34 13.09 -11.75
N VAL A 613 -11.38 12.26 -10.69
CA VAL A 613 -12.00 10.94 -10.72
C VAL A 613 -13.51 11.05 -10.94
N ALA A 614 -14.20 11.98 -10.27
CA ALA A 614 -15.63 12.20 -10.46
C ALA A 614 -15.99 12.70 -11.86
N GLN A 615 -15.16 13.56 -12.46
CA GLN A 615 -15.43 14.16 -13.76
C GLN A 615 -15.25 13.19 -14.96
N TYR A 616 -14.47 12.11 -14.79
CA TYR A 616 -14.12 11.17 -15.88
C TYR A 616 -14.60 9.74 -15.68
N LEU A 617 -15.19 9.40 -14.51
CA LEU A 617 -15.70 8.05 -14.21
C LEU A 617 -17.23 7.95 -14.21
N ASP A 618 -17.95 9.07 -14.21
CA ASP A 618 -19.39 9.16 -14.47
C ASP A 618 -19.63 9.33 -15.99
#